data_ee7b60a88a2d796f031d904a558df36b
#
_entry.id   ee7b60a88a2d796f031d904a558df36b
#
_cell.length_a   1.000
_cell.length_b   1.000
_cell.length_c   1.000
_cell.angle_alpha   90.00
_cell.angle_beta   90.00
_cell.angle_gamma   90.00
#
_symmetry.space_group_name_H-M   'P 1'
#
loop_
_entity.id
_entity.type
_entity.pdbx_description
1 polymer ?
#
loop_
_entity_poly.entity_id
_entity_poly.type
_entity_poly.pdbx_seq_one_letter_code
_entity_poly.pdbx_strand_id
1 'polypeptide(L)'
;MTHQEMKEKLTSIYHEFGKTIKDGEPDESVVARAKDWFTYRLYEETDDREAVESLATQLANMVAQAAEMNKKLKEMSNKVWMNTGNSYSQIDPNFEVTQVLPVGVYNLELTMFGWKLFKFADNFVFPYKLYSLENEFVDHVLKTYENTIGNLGILLNGTKGTGKTVTAKILANRFNLPVIVLKSMKDNNQSMIEYLSSLNCDCVLFMDEFEKNFKEEDSTILQIMDGVYNSNHRKIFLLTTNNMHINENLVGRPSRIRYVKHFGNLSMDTVNEYLDDALECTEAREEILEFVDSLTISTIDILKTIVNEVNIHGMEGLRRAKNYFNVQTNEYHYSCLRGHCCDNEYGQNPEKYSIDNFVTAVERYMNPIPKPIVDDEDNCTPEERAKLNEYYAYRQHNFHYFNYEYVFSNVKFSALKPGDSFNDEDVVAVDTKKNVIITKDYDNFKYYYIKDPNSKPSLYGKNLSYVF
;
A
#
# COMPACT_ATOMS: atom_id res chain seq x y z
N MET A 1 -10.16 67.80 21.63
CA MET A 1 -10.21 66.64 22.54
C MET A 1 -9.02 65.75 22.22
N THR A 2 -8.21 65.36 23.18
CA THR A 2 -7.08 64.49 22.97
C THR A 2 -7.57 63.03 22.78
N HIS A 3 -6.76 62.20 22.18
CA HIS A 3 -7.08 60.74 21.98
C HIS A 3 -7.39 60.06 23.31
N GLN A 4 -6.73 60.46 24.38
CA GLN A 4 -6.93 59.91 25.74
C GLN A 4 -8.29 60.32 26.32
N GLU A 5 -8.67 61.61 26.20
CA GLU A 5 -9.98 62.11 26.62
C GLU A 5 -11.13 61.44 25.86
N MET A 6 -10.95 61.16 24.55
CA MET A 6 -11.94 60.45 23.72
C MET A 6 -12.12 59.03 24.20
N LYS A 7 -11.04 58.33 24.51
CA LYS A 7 -11.06 56.94 25.00
C LYS A 7 -11.79 56.84 26.33
N GLU A 8 -11.54 57.76 27.25
CA GLU A 8 -12.19 57.76 28.56
C GLU A 8 -13.69 58.03 28.46
N LYS A 9 -14.12 58.98 27.61
CA LYS A 9 -15.53 59.23 27.30
C LYS A 9 -16.23 58.03 26.68
N LEU A 10 -15.64 57.40 25.66
CA LEU A 10 -16.20 56.21 25.03
C LEU A 10 -16.36 55.06 26.04
N THR A 11 -15.41 54.91 26.93
CA THR A 11 -15.47 53.89 28.00
C THR A 11 -16.61 54.21 28.98
N SER A 12 -16.83 55.48 29.32
CA SER A 12 -17.94 55.90 30.16
C SER A 12 -19.28 55.64 29.50
N ILE A 13 -19.43 56.01 28.22
CA ILE A 13 -20.65 55.78 27.44
C ILE A 13 -20.96 54.27 27.37
N TYR A 14 -19.95 53.43 27.14
CA TYR A 14 -20.10 51.96 27.10
C TYR A 14 -20.58 51.42 28.46
N HIS A 15 -20.03 51.90 29.57
CA HIS A 15 -20.44 51.48 30.91
C HIS A 15 -21.86 51.94 31.27
N GLU A 16 -22.28 53.11 30.83
CA GLU A 16 -23.65 53.58 31.02
C GLU A 16 -24.65 52.71 30.27
N PHE A 17 -24.36 52.33 29.05
CA PHE A 17 -25.22 51.41 28.28
C PHE A 17 -25.32 50.06 29.00
N GLY A 18 -24.22 49.50 29.53
CA GLY A 18 -24.21 48.24 30.23
C GLY A 18 -25.20 48.19 31.40
N LYS A 19 -25.45 49.35 32.07
CA LYS A 19 -26.44 49.44 33.15
C LYS A 19 -27.90 49.37 32.68
N THR A 20 -28.13 49.50 31.38
CA THR A 20 -29.49 49.48 30.77
C THR A 20 -29.93 48.10 30.30
N ILE A 21 -29.02 47.14 30.30
CA ILE A 21 -29.32 45.77 29.86
C ILE A 21 -30.16 45.07 30.94
N LYS A 22 -31.27 44.45 30.52
CA LYS A 22 -32.17 43.71 31.42
C LYS A 22 -31.87 42.21 31.38
N ASP A 23 -32.01 41.56 32.53
CA ASP A 23 -31.87 40.09 32.59
C ASP A 23 -32.93 39.39 31.69
N GLY A 24 -32.45 38.49 30.81
CA GLY A 24 -33.33 37.74 29.92
C GLY A 24 -33.69 38.47 28.59
N GLU A 25 -33.12 39.64 28.34
CA GLU A 25 -33.32 40.34 27.05
C GLU A 25 -32.58 39.60 25.92
N PRO A 26 -33.24 39.34 24.73
CA PRO A 26 -32.57 38.68 23.61
C PRO A 26 -31.35 39.50 23.13
N ASP A 27 -30.25 38.83 22.82
CA ASP A 27 -28.98 39.45 22.40
C ASP A 27 -29.15 40.35 21.17
N GLU A 28 -29.99 39.96 20.20
CA GLU A 28 -30.29 40.74 18.98
C GLU A 28 -30.97 42.07 19.33
N SER A 29 -31.90 42.09 20.29
CA SER A 29 -32.58 43.30 20.74
C SER A 29 -31.64 44.22 21.50
N VAL A 30 -30.73 43.64 22.29
CA VAL A 30 -29.67 44.39 23.00
C VAL A 30 -28.73 45.11 22.05
N VAL A 31 -28.29 44.42 20.99
CA VAL A 31 -27.38 44.96 20.00
C VAL A 31 -28.04 46.08 19.16
N ALA A 32 -29.29 45.87 18.72
CA ALA A 32 -30.04 46.90 17.99
C ALA A 32 -30.23 48.16 18.83
N ARG A 33 -30.67 47.98 20.08
CA ARG A 33 -30.86 49.09 21.00
C ARG A 33 -29.54 49.75 21.39
N ALA A 34 -28.44 49.01 21.43
CA ALA A 34 -27.10 49.53 21.66
C ALA A 34 -26.69 50.51 20.52
N LYS A 35 -26.91 50.09 19.29
CA LYS A 35 -26.59 50.95 18.14
C LYS A 35 -27.32 52.25 18.17
N ASP A 36 -28.62 52.22 18.43
CA ASP A 36 -29.45 53.43 18.50
C ASP A 36 -29.03 54.32 19.65
N TRP A 37 -28.79 53.75 20.83
CA TRP A 37 -28.40 54.47 22.03
C TRP A 37 -27.01 55.11 21.89
N PHE A 38 -26.02 54.38 21.33
CA PHE A 38 -24.70 54.95 21.07
C PHE A 38 -24.75 56.04 19.99
N THR A 39 -25.56 55.87 18.95
CA THR A 39 -25.76 56.91 17.94
C THR A 39 -26.29 58.18 18.57
N TYR A 40 -27.32 58.10 19.42
CA TYR A 40 -27.88 59.27 20.12
C TYR A 40 -26.86 59.95 21.02
N ARG A 41 -26.17 59.22 21.86
CA ARG A 41 -25.17 59.75 22.81
C ARG A 41 -23.95 60.35 22.10
N LEU A 42 -23.52 59.79 21.00
CA LEU A 42 -22.39 60.29 20.23
C LEU A 42 -22.76 61.61 19.47
N TYR A 43 -24.05 61.80 19.08
CA TYR A 43 -24.52 63.05 18.48
C TYR A 43 -24.52 64.19 19.51
N GLU A 44 -24.60 63.92 20.77
CA GLU A 44 -24.44 64.98 21.83
C GLU A 44 -22.98 65.46 21.93
N GLU A 45 -22.02 64.72 21.40
CA GLU A 45 -20.57 65.00 21.53
C GLU A 45 -19.93 65.49 20.21
N THR A 46 -20.55 65.20 19.03
CA THR A 46 -20.05 65.66 17.72
C THR A 46 -21.14 65.66 16.66
N ASP A 47 -21.07 66.64 15.75
CA ASP A 47 -21.97 66.78 14.61
C ASP A 47 -21.51 65.98 13.36
N ASP A 48 -20.39 65.25 13.45
CA ASP A 48 -19.86 64.42 12.35
C ASP A 48 -20.65 63.13 12.24
N ARG A 49 -21.61 63.08 11.29
CA ARG A 49 -22.51 61.95 11.08
C ARG A 49 -21.79 60.65 10.75
N GLU A 50 -20.77 60.72 9.91
CA GLU A 50 -20.05 59.51 9.42
C GLU A 50 -19.20 58.90 10.54
N ALA A 51 -18.57 59.76 11.33
CA ALA A 51 -17.83 59.33 12.51
C ALA A 51 -18.75 58.73 13.60
N VAL A 52 -19.93 59.31 13.83
CA VAL A 52 -20.92 58.82 14.80
C VAL A 52 -21.44 57.42 14.40
N GLU A 53 -21.84 57.23 13.14
CA GLU A 53 -22.36 55.92 12.67
C GLU A 53 -21.28 54.82 12.74
N SER A 54 -20.03 55.15 12.38
CA SER A 54 -18.92 54.21 12.47
C SER A 54 -18.65 53.81 13.92
N LEU A 55 -18.55 54.75 14.84
CA LEU A 55 -18.29 54.50 16.27
C LEU A 55 -19.44 53.78 16.98
N ALA A 56 -20.69 54.15 16.68
CA ALA A 56 -21.88 53.47 17.20
C ALA A 56 -21.93 52.01 16.77
N THR A 57 -21.57 51.72 15.51
CA THR A 57 -21.48 50.38 15.00
C THR A 57 -20.36 49.56 15.69
N GLN A 58 -19.21 50.17 15.91
CA GLN A 58 -18.10 49.50 16.67
C GLN A 58 -18.48 49.18 18.11
N LEU A 59 -19.11 50.13 18.82
CA LEU A 59 -19.58 49.92 20.20
C LEU A 59 -20.68 48.85 20.27
N ALA A 60 -21.63 48.85 19.32
CA ALA A 60 -22.64 47.79 19.25
C ALA A 60 -22.03 46.38 19.01
N ASN A 61 -21.02 46.29 18.15
CA ASN A 61 -20.29 45.04 17.94
C ASN A 61 -19.52 44.57 19.20
N MET A 62 -18.98 45.52 19.99
CA MET A 62 -18.35 45.18 21.29
C MET A 62 -19.39 44.65 22.29
N VAL A 63 -20.60 45.18 22.31
CA VAL A 63 -21.70 44.66 23.14
C VAL A 63 -22.09 43.24 22.68
N ALA A 64 -22.19 43.01 21.37
CA ALA A 64 -22.46 41.66 20.83
C ALA A 64 -21.41 40.65 21.25
N GLN A 65 -20.13 41.00 21.14
CA GLN A 65 -19.02 40.13 21.58
C GLN A 65 -19.05 39.85 23.07
N ALA A 66 -19.35 40.89 23.89
CA ALA A 66 -19.48 40.72 25.32
C ALA A 66 -20.69 39.85 25.73
N ALA A 67 -21.82 39.97 25.02
CA ALA A 67 -23.00 39.12 25.22
C ALA A 67 -22.69 37.65 24.88
N GLU A 68 -22.05 37.40 23.74
CA GLU A 68 -21.62 36.05 23.35
C GLU A 68 -20.61 35.41 24.36
N MET A 69 -19.68 36.25 24.85
CA MET A 69 -18.71 35.81 25.88
C MET A 69 -19.40 35.51 27.21
N ASN A 70 -20.37 36.32 27.64
CA ASN A 70 -21.18 36.07 28.82
C ASN A 70 -22.06 34.82 28.66
N LYS A 71 -22.60 34.53 27.45
CA LYS A 71 -23.32 33.30 27.17
C LYS A 71 -22.42 32.07 27.30
N LYS A 72 -21.21 32.11 26.72
CA LYS A 72 -20.20 31.06 26.91
C LYS A 72 -19.78 30.87 28.36
N LEU A 73 -19.64 31.95 29.13
CA LEU A 73 -19.35 31.89 30.56
C LEU A 73 -20.50 31.29 31.40
N LYS A 74 -21.78 31.58 31.03
CA LYS A 74 -22.95 30.97 31.64
C LYS A 74 -23.07 29.49 31.31
N GLU A 75 -22.82 29.10 30.06
CA GLU A 75 -22.73 27.71 29.65
C GLU A 75 -21.61 26.95 30.38
N MET A 76 -20.44 27.56 30.57
CA MET A 76 -19.36 27.01 31.40
C MET A 76 -19.72 26.92 32.89
N SER A 77 -20.64 27.74 33.41
CA SER A 77 -21.06 27.69 34.83
C SER A 77 -22.10 26.60 35.09
N ASN A 78 -22.74 26.03 34.08
CA ASN A 78 -23.75 24.97 34.21
C ASN A 78 -23.13 23.55 34.25
N LYS A 79 -21.92 23.41 34.73
CA LYS A 79 -21.29 22.12 34.90
C LYS A 79 -22.02 21.28 35.95
N VAL A 80 -22.23 20.00 35.58
CA VAL A 80 -22.80 18.99 36.48
C VAL A 80 -21.70 18.14 37.11
N TRP A 81 -22.00 17.50 38.23
CA TRP A 81 -21.03 16.67 38.94
C TRP A 81 -21.25 15.19 38.60
N MET A 82 -20.23 14.53 38.06
CA MET A 82 -20.22 13.07 37.90
C MET A 82 -19.63 12.44 39.16
N ASN A 83 -20.37 11.54 39.77
CA ASN A 83 -19.90 10.75 40.91
C ASN A 83 -19.32 9.40 40.40
N THR A 84 -18.06 9.14 40.71
CA THR A 84 -17.38 7.87 40.38
C THR A 84 -16.98 7.12 41.67
N GLY A 85 -17.96 6.89 42.56
CA GLY A 85 -17.77 6.28 43.86
C GLY A 85 -17.36 7.32 44.91
N ASN A 86 -16.08 7.38 45.29
CA ASN A 86 -15.57 8.31 46.28
C ASN A 86 -15.03 9.62 45.68
N SER A 87 -15.15 9.83 44.38
CA SER A 87 -14.69 11.05 43.72
C SER A 87 -15.79 11.72 42.92
N TYR A 88 -15.72 13.04 42.85
CA TYR A 88 -16.63 13.86 42.07
C TYR A 88 -15.83 14.70 41.08
N SER A 89 -16.20 14.59 39.82
CA SER A 89 -15.61 15.36 38.71
C SER A 89 -16.67 16.29 38.10
N GLN A 90 -16.30 17.53 37.87
CA GLN A 90 -17.19 18.48 37.19
C GLN A 90 -17.13 18.22 35.68
N ILE A 91 -18.28 17.97 35.07
CA ILE A 91 -18.41 17.64 33.63
C ILE A 91 -19.40 18.58 32.95
N ASP A 92 -19.34 18.63 31.60
CA ASP A 92 -20.29 19.34 30.80
C ASP A 92 -21.70 18.74 30.93
N PRO A 93 -22.77 19.57 31.06
CA PRO A 93 -24.15 19.06 31.15
C PRO A 93 -24.59 18.28 29.91
N ASN A 94 -23.94 18.47 28.76
CA ASN A 94 -24.20 17.73 27.53
C ASN A 94 -23.39 16.40 27.44
N PHE A 95 -22.89 15.92 28.58
CA PHE A 95 -22.19 14.66 28.66
C PHE A 95 -23.11 13.51 28.27
N GLU A 96 -22.73 12.81 27.18
CA GLU A 96 -23.45 11.63 26.71
C GLU A 96 -22.83 10.35 27.26
N VAL A 97 -23.70 9.45 27.75
CA VAL A 97 -23.28 8.13 28.21
C VAL A 97 -23.68 7.11 27.16
N THR A 98 -22.71 6.38 26.62
CA THR A 98 -22.94 5.26 25.71
C THR A 98 -22.56 3.95 26.39
N GLN A 99 -23.34 2.89 26.21
CA GLN A 99 -23.03 1.57 26.76
C GLN A 99 -21.92 0.85 26.01
N VAL A 100 -21.77 1.15 24.71
CA VAL A 100 -20.80 0.52 23.81
C VAL A 100 -20.02 1.62 23.11
N LEU A 101 -18.74 1.42 22.92
CA LEU A 101 -17.90 2.32 22.12
C LEU A 101 -18.44 2.37 20.68
N PRO A 102 -18.86 3.54 20.16
CA PRO A 102 -19.38 3.63 18.80
C PRO A 102 -18.37 3.21 17.75
N VAL A 103 -18.86 2.72 16.61
CA VAL A 103 -18.00 2.47 15.45
C VAL A 103 -17.32 3.76 15.01
N GLY A 104 -16.05 3.67 14.68
CA GLY A 104 -15.22 4.81 14.29
C GLY A 104 -13.74 4.49 14.45
N VAL A 105 -12.92 5.45 14.09
CA VAL A 105 -11.46 5.34 14.18
C VAL A 105 -10.97 6.24 15.30
N TYR A 106 -10.21 5.66 16.23
CA TYR A 106 -9.78 6.27 17.47
C TYR A 106 -8.27 6.27 17.60
N ASN A 107 -7.70 7.38 18.08
CA ASN A 107 -6.35 7.42 18.61
C ASN A 107 -6.37 7.06 20.09
N LEU A 108 -5.44 6.24 20.53
CA LEU A 108 -5.19 5.97 21.92
C LEU A 108 -4.10 6.91 22.43
N GLU A 109 -4.40 7.71 23.44
CA GLU A 109 -3.48 8.69 24.01
C GLU A 109 -3.43 8.60 25.54
N LEU A 110 -2.22 8.74 26.09
CA LEU A 110 -2.04 8.85 27.52
C LEU A 110 -2.19 10.31 27.94
N THR A 111 -3.17 10.58 28.80
CA THR A 111 -3.41 11.89 29.38
C THR A 111 -3.01 11.89 30.87
N MET A 112 -3.02 13.05 31.53
CA MET A 112 -2.82 13.13 32.97
C MET A 112 -3.88 12.36 33.76
N PHE A 113 -5.02 12.00 33.15
CA PHE A 113 -6.11 11.22 33.75
C PHE A 113 -6.13 9.75 33.30
N GLY A 114 -5.02 9.26 32.75
CA GLY A 114 -4.92 7.91 32.18
C GLY A 114 -5.17 7.85 30.67
N TRP A 115 -5.35 6.63 30.17
CA TRP A 115 -5.60 6.35 28.77
C TRP A 115 -6.97 6.82 28.33
N LYS A 116 -7.04 7.45 27.15
CA LYS A 116 -8.30 7.91 26.52
C LYS A 116 -8.30 7.60 25.03
N LEU A 117 -9.50 7.38 24.52
CA LEU A 117 -9.77 7.19 23.10
C LEU A 117 -10.33 8.49 22.50
N PHE A 118 -9.65 9.02 21.51
CA PHE A 118 -10.08 10.22 20.78
C PHE A 118 -10.55 9.81 19.40
N LYS A 119 -11.87 9.92 19.14
CA LYS A 119 -12.43 9.66 17.82
C LYS A 119 -11.98 10.77 16.87
N PHE A 120 -11.35 10.38 15.74
CA PHE A 120 -10.91 11.35 14.75
C PHE A 120 -11.57 11.14 13.37
N ALA A 121 -12.21 9.99 13.13
CA ALA A 121 -12.97 9.71 11.92
C ALA A 121 -14.07 8.66 12.17
N ASP A 122 -15.08 8.64 11.30
CA ASP A 122 -16.05 7.54 11.31
C ASP A 122 -15.50 6.29 10.62
N ASN A 123 -14.76 6.48 9.53
CA ASN A 123 -14.12 5.43 8.74
C ASN A 123 -12.83 5.97 8.11
N PHE A 124 -11.96 5.06 7.63
CA PHE A 124 -10.89 5.44 6.73
C PHE A 124 -11.45 5.77 5.35
N VAL A 125 -11.15 6.96 4.85
CA VAL A 125 -11.60 7.44 3.54
C VAL A 125 -10.44 7.43 2.55
N PHE A 126 -10.71 7.01 1.31
CA PHE A 126 -9.75 6.99 0.23
C PHE A 126 -10.18 8.01 -0.84
N PRO A 127 -9.49 9.16 -0.98
CA PRO A 127 -9.87 10.20 -1.94
C PRO A 127 -9.44 9.88 -3.38
N TYR A 128 -9.09 8.63 -3.68
CA TYR A 128 -8.60 8.17 -4.97
C TYR A 128 -9.14 6.76 -5.27
N LYS A 129 -9.16 6.39 -6.56
CA LYS A 129 -9.49 5.03 -6.98
C LYS A 129 -8.46 4.05 -6.45
N LEU A 130 -8.92 2.95 -5.93
CA LEU A 130 -8.10 1.85 -5.44
C LEU A 130 -7.98 0.79 -6.52
N TYR A 131 -6.77 0.36 -6.79
CA TYR A 131 -6.43 -0.71 -7.73
C TYR A 131 -5.96 -1.95 -6.96
N SER A 132 -6.09 -3.11 -7.58
CA SER A 132 -5.64 -4.38 -6.98
C SER A 132 -6.22 -4.61 -5.58
N LEU A 133 -7.53 -4.52 -5.47
CA LEU A 133 -8.21 -4.81 -4.21
C LEU A 133 -8.10 -6.31 -3.92
N GLU A 134 -7.51 -6.63 -2.78
CA GLU A 134 -7.40 -8.00 -2.26
C GLU A 134 -8.76 -8.51 -1.70
N ASN A 135 -9.81 -8.37 -2.49
CA ASN A 135 -11.18 -8.65 -2.05
C ASN A 135 -11.35 -10.09 -1.57
N GLU A 136 -10.79 -11.07 -2.25
CA GLU A 136 -10.86 -12.48 -1.85
C GLU A 136 -10.23 -12.70 -0.47
N PHE A 137 -9.08 -12.09 -0.22
CA PHE A 137 -8.42 -12.17 1.08
C PHE A 137 -9.26 -11.49 2.16
N VAL A 138 -9.77 -10.29 1.87
CA VAL A 138 -10.61 -9.52 2.81
C VAL A 138 -11.88 -10.31 3.15
N ASP A 139 -12.59 -10.84 2.17
CA ASP A 139 -13.80 -11.63 2.36
C ASP A 139 -13.54 -12.94 3.14
N HIS A 140 -12.41 -13.59 2.84
CA HIS A 140 -11.98 -14.77 3.58
C HIS A 140 -11.73 -14.49 5.06
N VAL A 141 -11.05 -13.39 5.38
CA VAL A 141 -10.77 -12.97 6.76
C VAL A 141 -12.06 -12.63 7.49
N LEU A 142 -12.97 -11.88 6.87
CA LEU A 142 -14.27 -11.51 7.47
C LEU A 142 -15.12 -12.75 7.76
N LYS A 143 -15.23 -13.66 6.81
CA LYS A 143 -15.94 -14.93 6.99
C LYS A 143 -15.35 -15.76 8.15
N THR A 144 -14.04 -15.73 8.32
CA THR A 144 -13.39 -16.41 9.44
C THR A 144 -13.74 -15.73 10.75
N TYR A 145 -13.71 -14.41 10.81
CA TYR A 145 -14.09 -13.65 12.00
C TYR A 145 -15.51 -13.98 12.45
N GLU A 146 -16.46 -14.07 11.52
CA GLU A 146 -17.87 -14.39 11.80
C GLU A 146 -18.06 -15.80 12.36
N ASN A 147 -17.19 -16.75 11.97
CA ASN A 147 -17.34 -18.17 12.30
C ASN A 147 -16.36 -18.69 13.35
N THR A 148 -15.57 -17.81 13.97
CA THR A 148 -14.60 -18.21 15.01
C THR A 148 -14.80 -17.42 16.29
N ILE A 149 -14.37 -18.03 17.40
CA ILE A 149 -14.40 -17.42 18.73
C ILE A 149 -12.95 -17.07 19.10
N GLY A 150 -12.76 -15.93 19.81
CA GLY A 150 -11.46 -15.48 20.27
C GLY A 150 -10.80 -14.44 19.39
N ASN A 151 -9.59 -14.10 19.73
CA ASN A 151 -8.78 -13.07 19.05
C ASN A 151 -8.41 -13.53 17.64
N LEU A 152 -8.23 -12.57 16.74
CA LEU A 152 -7.80 -12.80 15.37
C LEU A 152 -6.62 -11.90 15.01
N GLY A 153 -5.48 -12.49 14.69
CA GLY A 153 -4.29 -11.76 14.25
C GLY A 153 -4.11 -11.84 12.74
N ILE A 154 -3.84 -10.69 12.13
CA ILE A 154 -3.64 -10.51 10.69
C ILE A 154 -2.38 -9.67 10.50
N LEU A 155 -1.42 -10.19 9.78
CA LEU A 155 -0.17 -9.51 9.46
C LEU A 155 -0.05 -9.33 7.95
N LEU A 156 0.10 -8.09 7.51
CA LEU A 156 0.34 -7.70 6.13
C LEU A 156 1.81 -7.30 6.00
N ASN A 157 2.61 -8.12 5.34
CA ASN A 157 4.04 -7.85 5.17
C ASN A 157 4.40 -7.62 3.70
N GLY A 158 5.55 -7.01 3.45
CA GLY A 158 6.06 -6.76 2.10
C GLY A 158 6.75 -5.41 1.96
N THR A 159 7.23 -5.09 0.77
CA THR A 159 7.96 -3.86 0.51
C THR A 159 7.09 -2.60 0.68
N LYS A 160 7.74 -1.47 0.94
CA LYS A 160 7.05 -0.18 1.10
C LYS A 160 6.35 0.22 -0.20
N GLY A 161 5.12 0.77 -0.10
CA GLY A 161 4.37 1.26 -1.25
C GLY A 161 3.53 0.21 -1.99
N THR A 162 3.49 -1.04 -1.53
CA THR A 162 2.76 -2.15 -2.18
C THR A 162 1.29 -2.28 -1.76
N GLY A 163 0.73 -1.34 -1.00
CA GLY A 163 -0.70 -1.31 -0.68
C GLY A 163 -1.09 -1.94 0.66
N LYS A 164 -0.15 -2.40 1.49
CA LYS A 164 -0.43 -3.00 2.82
C LYS A 164 -1.34 -2.15 3.69
N THR A 165 -0.98 -0.90 3.94
CA THR A 165 -1.76 0.03 4.77
C THR A 165 -3.14 0.31 4.18
N VAL A 166 -3.26 0.34 2.85
CA VAL A 166 -4.56 0.51 2.16
C VAL A 166 -5.44 -0.70 2.42
N THR A 167 -4.94 -1.91 2.19
CA THR A 167 -5.67 -3.16 2.45
C THR A 167 -6.04 -3.30 3.92
N ALA A 168 -5.13 -2.94 4.85
CA ALA A 168 -5.43 -2.92 6.28
C ALA A 168 -6.60 -1.98 6.62
N LYS A 169 -6.60 -0.77 6.08
CA LYS A 169 -7.68 0.21 6.29
C LYS A 169 -9.01 -0.26 5.70
N ILE A 170 -8.99 -0.90 4.51
CA ILE A 170 -10.19 -1.51 3.91
C ILE A 170 -10.74 -2.59 4.83
N LEU A 171 -9.87 -3.49 5.29
CA LEU A 171 -10.25 -4.58 6.19
C LEU A 171 -10.80 -4.04 7.51
N ALA A 172 -10.17 -3.02 8.09
CA ALA A 172 -10.62 -2.35 9.31
C ALA A 172 -12.04 -1.77 9.14
N ASN A 173 -12.30 -1.07 8.02
CA ASN A 173 -13.64 -0.54 7.72
C ASN A 173 -14.69 -1.67 7.57
N ARG A 174 -14.31 -2.78 6.93
CA ARG A 174 -15.20 -3.91 6.64
C ARG A 174 -15.59 -4.69 7.90
N PHE A 175 -14.79 -4.70 8.96
CA PHE A 175 -15.18 -5.29 10.25
C PHE A 175 -16.35 -4.58 10.92
N ASN A 176 -16.59 -3.32 10.60
CA ASN A 176 -17.63 -2.50 11.22
C ASN A 176 -17.56 -2.49 12.75
N LEU A 177 -16.37 -2.38 13.28
CA LEU A 177 -16.01 -2.31 14.70
C LEU A 177 -15.28 -1.03 15.01
N PRO A 178 -15.19 -0.60 16.29
CA PRO A 178 -14.26 0.44 16.70
C PRO A 178 -12.83 0.06 16.33
N VAL A 179 -12.12 0.96 15.64
CA VAL A 179 -10.73 0.79 15.24
C VAL A 179 -9.86 1.65 16.12
N ILE A 180 -8.95 1.06 16.87
CA ILE A 180 -8.02 1.76 17.75
C ILE A 180 -6.66 1.74 17.11
N VAL A 181 -6.17 2.92 16.73
CA VAL A 181 -4.83 3.09 16.16
C VAL A 181 -3.81 3.15 17.29
N LEU A 182 -2.92 2.17 17.33
CA LEU A 182 -1.86 2.07 18.33
C LEU A 182 -0.56 2.63 17.79
N LYS A 183 -0.02 3.62 18.51
CA LYS A 183 1.33 4.15 18.29
C LYS A 183 2.21 3.67 19.44
N SER A 184 3.50 3.43 19.17
CA SER A 184 4.44 3.04 20.21
C SER A 184 4.49 4.09 21.34
N MET A 185 4.40 3.62 22.55
CA MET A 185 4.70 4.44 23.74
C MET A 185 5.82 3.75 24.52
N LYS A 186 7.00 4.35 24.46
CA LYS A 186 8.25 3.74 24.95
C LYS A 186 8.24 3.41 26.46
N ASP A 187 7.38 4.06 27.25
CA ASP A 187 7.51 4.03 28.72
C ASP A 187 6.29 3.52 29.49
N ASN A 188 5.18 3.10 28.83
CA ASN A 188 3.94 2.72 29.54
C ASN A 188 3.20 1.53 28.90
N ASN A 189 3.92 0.58 28.35
CA ASN A 189 3.33 -0.55 27.64
C ASN A 189 2.37 -1.38 28.53
N GLN A 190 2.70 -1.65 29.78
CA GLN A 190 1.88 -2.45 30.69
C GLN A 190 0.51 -1.82 30.97
N SER A 191 0.48 -0.51 31.30
CA SER A 191 -0.78 0.20 31.58
C SER A 191 -1.66 0.33 30.32
N MET A 192 -1.05 0.40 29.14
CA MET A 192 -1.77 0.35 27.84
C MET A 192 -2.44 -1.00 27.65
N ILE A 193 -1.73 -2.11 27.92
CA ILE A 193 -2.27 -3.47 27.83
C ILE A 193 -3.48 -3.62 28.75
N GLU A 194 -3.35 -3.20 30.00
CA GLU A 194 -4.44 -3.28 30.98
C GLU A 194 -5.66 -2.49 30.53
N TYR A 195 -5.44 -1.28 29.99
CA TYR A 195 -6.52 -0.47 29.44
C TYR A 195 -7.21 -1.14 28.25
N LEU A 196 -6.43 -1.61 27.25
CA LEU A 196 -6.98 -2.27 26.05
C LEU A 196 -7.71 -3.57 26.41
N SER A 197 -7.24 -4.28 27.42
CA SER A 197 -7.86 -5.50 27.90
C SER A 197 -9.17 -5.24 28.66
N SER A 198 -9.29 -4.08 29.31
CA SER A 198 -10.49 -3.66 30.03
C SER A 198 -11.62 -3.17 29.12
N LEU A 199 -11.38 -2.95 27.83
CA LEU A 199 -12.41 -2.50 26.89
C LEU A 199 -13.52 -3.52 26.75
N ASN A 200 -14.75 -3.10 27.02
CA ASN A 200 -15.99 -3.91 27.00
C ASN A 200 -16.63 -4.02 25.61
N CYS A 201 -15.85 -4.04 24.56
CA CYS A 201 -16.30 -4.19 23.18
C CYS A 201 -15.30 -4.96 22.33
N ASP A 202 -15.81 -5.64 21.30
CA ASP A 202 -14.98 -6.12 20.21
C ASP A 202 -14.38 -4.92 19.48
N CYS A 203 -13.10 -4.96 19.13
CA CYS A 203 -12.44 -3.86 18.43
C CYS A 203 -11.26 -4.33 17.59
N VAL A 204 -10.89 -3.51 16.62
CA VAL A 204 -9.69 -3.68 15.80
C VAL A 204 -8.55 -2.87 16.43
N LEU A 205 -7.45 -3.54 16.75
CA LEU A 205 -6.21 -2.93 17.17
C LEU A 205 -5.30 -2.78 15.94
N PHE A 206 -5.21 -1.57 15.42
CA PHE A 206 -4.50 -1.29 14.19
C PHE A 206 -3.10 -0.74 14.47
N MET A 207 -2.09 -1.44 13.98
CA MET A 207 -0.67 -1.12 14.13
C MET A 207 -0.01 -1.04 12.77
N ASP A 208 0.12 0.18 12.26
CA ASP A 208 0.81 0.42 11.00
C ASP A 208 2.32 0.53 11.22
N GLU A 209 3.10 -0.05 10.32
CA GLU A 209 4.57 -0.12 10.42
C GLU A 209 5.01 -0.64 11.80
N PHE A 210 4.49 -1.80 12.17
CA PHE A 210 4.67 -2.42 13.47
C PHE A 210 6.14 -2.45 13.92
N GLU A 211 7.06 -2.75 13.03
CA GLU A 211 8.50 -2.82 13.29
C GLU A 211 9.12 -1.51 13.76
N LYS A 212 8.53 -0.36 13.43
CA LYS A 212 9.01 0.95 13.88
C LYS A 212 8.57 1.30 15.29
N ASN A 213 7.41 0.80 15.64
CA ASN A 213 6.69 1.18 16.84
C ASN A 213 6.91 0.19 18.00
N PHE A 214 7.23 -1.05 17.69
CA PHE A 214 7.39 -2.12 18.67
C PHE A 214 8.70 -2.85 18.42
N LYS A 215 9.57 -2.87 19.41
CA LYS A 215 10.85 -3.59 19.30
C LYS A 215 10.63 -5.10 19.34
N GLU A 216 11.52 -5.87 18.71
CA GLU A 216 11.46 -7.34 18.70
C GLU A 216 11.43 -7.98 20.11
N GLU A 217 12.02 -7.30 21.09
CA GLU A 217 12.06 -7.74 22.48
C GLU A 217 10.78 -7.42 23.27
N ASP A 218 9.85 -6.64 22.66
CA ASP A 218 8.65 -6.19 23.34
C ASP A 218 7.58 -7.29 23.36
N SER A 219 7.56 -8.06 24.44
CA SER A 219 6.57 -9.12 24.68
C SER A 219 5.15 -8.57 24.94
N THR A 220 4.99 -7.26 25.00
CA THR A 220 3.78 -6.56 25.41
C THR A 220 2.56 -6.93 24.59
N ILE A 221 2.67 -6.86 23.25
CA ILE A 221 1.56 -7.19 22.35
C ILE A 221 1.28 -8.70 22.35
N LEU A 222 2.32 -9.51 22.50
CA LEU A 222 2.17 -10.96 22.60
C LEU A 222 1.30 -11.35 23.78
N GLN A 223 1.40 -10.63 24.91
CA GLN A 223 0.58 -10.89 26.10
C GLN A 223 -0.91 -10.61 25.84
N ILE A 224 -1.23 -9.56 25.09
CA ILE A 224 -2.64 -9.29 24.73
C ILE A 224 -3.13 -10.38 23.76
N MET A 225 -2.30 -10.75 22.78
CA MET A 225 -2.65 -11.77 21.78
C MET A 225 -2.88 -13.14 22.43
N ASP A 226 -2.06 -13.51 23.40
CA ASP A 226 -2.19 -14.77 24.15
C ASP A 226 -3.40 -14.82 25.09
N GLY A 227 -4.13 -13.70 25.23
CA GLY A 227 -5.30 -13.63 26.08
C GLY A 227 -5.00 -13.74 27.56
N VAL A 228 -3.78 -13.40 28.00
CA VAL A 228 -3.37 -13.41 29.41
C VAL A 228 -4.33 -12.58 30.27
N TYR A 229 -4.92 -11.54 29.68
CA TYR A 229 -5.99 -10.76 30.26
C TYR A 229 -7.31 -11.24 29.67
N ASN A 230 -8.05 -12.10 30.38
CA ASN A 230 -9.34 -12.63 29.98
C ASN A 230 -10.34 -11.49 29.70
N SER A 231 -10.43 -11.10 28.43
CA SER A 231 -11.48 -10.20 27.96
C SER A 231 -12.61 -11.05 27.36
N ASN A 232 -13.84 -10.80 27.75
CA ASN A 232 -15.02 -11.41 27.12
C ASN A 232 -15.25 -10.88 25.69
N HIS A 233 -14.44 -9.91 25.27
CA HIS A 233 -14.55 -9.22 23.99
C HIS A 233 -13.33 -9.50 23.12
N ARG A 234 -13.58 -9.80 21.86
CA ARG A 234 -12.55 -10.16 20.88
C ARG A 234 -11.72 -8.93 20.46
N LYS A 235 -10.44 -9.15 20.28
CA LYS A 235 -9.53 -8.17 19.72
C LYS A 235 -9.01 -8.68 18.37
N ILE A 236 -9.18 -7.87 17.32
CA ILE A 236 -8.63 -8.13 16.00
C ILE A 236 -7.32 -7.36 15.88
N PHE A 237 -6.21 -8.08 15.82
CA PHE A 237 -4.88 -7.50 15.65
C PHE A 237 -4.59 -7.34 14.17
N LEU A 238 -4.53 -6.13 13.70
CA LEU A 238 -4.26 -5.81 12.30
C LEU A 238 -2.94 -5.06 12.21
N LEU A 239 -1.91 -5.78 11.75
CA LEU A 239 -0.53 -5.30 11.70
C LEU A 239 -0.06 -5.15 10.27
N THR A 240 0.71 -4.10 10.00
CA THR A 240 1.50 -3.99 8.77
C THR A 240 2.99 -3.94 9.11
N THR A 241 3.83 -4.50 8.26
CA THR A 241 5.28 -4.44 8.40
C THR A 241 5.97 -4.35 7.05
N ASN A 242 7.08 -3.62 7.00
CA ASN A 242 8.00 -3.62 5.86
C ASN A 242 9.12 -4.65 6.03
N ASN A 243 9.18 -5.30 7.18
CA ASN A 243 10.20 -6.27 7.48
C ASN A 243 9.82 -7.63 6.85
N MET A 244 10.71 -8.17 6.04
CA MET A 244 10.53 -9.50 5.45
C MET A 244 10.79 -10.61 6.47
N HIS A 245 11.66 -10.35 7.45
CA HIS A 245 11.91 -11.25 8.57
C HIS A 245 10.92 -10.92 9.69
N ILE A 246 9.96 -11.80 9.87
CA ILE A 246 8.96 -11.68 10.93
C ILE A 246 9.48 -12.46 12.14
N ASN A 247 9.38 -11.86 13.31
CA ASN A 247 9.79 -12.50 14.56
C ASN A 247 9.11 -13.88 14.72
N GLU A 248 9.90 -14.91 15.00
CA GLU A 248 9.43 -16.29 15.19
C GLU A 248 8.37 -16.43 16.29
N ASN A 249 8.35 -15.50 17.26
CA ASN A 249 7.33 -15.46 18.29
C ASN A 249 5.93 -15.06 17.78
N LEU A 250 5.84 -14.42 16.60
CA LEU A 250 4.59 -14.04 15.95
C LEU A 250 4.15 -15.10 14.94
N VAL A 251 5.10 -15.63 14.16
CA VAL A 251 4.85 -16.60 13.08
C VAL A 251 4.90 -18.02 13.64
N GLY A 252 4.15 -18.91 13.03
CA GLY A 252 4.06 -20.32 13.47
C GLY A 252 3.12 -20.56 14.64
N ARG A 253 2.46 -19.50 15.15
CA ARG A 253 1.42 -19.58 16.19
C ARG A 253 0.10 -19.02 15.69
N PRO A 254 -0.77 -19.84 15.07
CA PRO A 254 -2.06 -19.39 14.52
C PRO A 254 -3.01 -18.79 15.56
N SER A 255 -2.79 -19.09 16.85
CA SER A 255 -3.52 -18.46 17.95
C SER A 255 -3.18 -16.97 18.14
N ARG A 256 -2.01 -16.51 17.66
CA ARG A 256 -1.58 -15.11 17.67
C ARG A 256 -1.82 -14.45 16.33
N ILE A 257 -1.10 -14.91 15.28
CA ILE A 257 -1.26 -14.46 13.90
C ILE A 257 -1.79 -15.63 13.07
N ARG A 258 -3.05 -15.52 12.69
CA ARG A 258 -3.71 -16.54 11.88
C ARG A 258 -3.41 -16.36 10.40
N TYR A 259 -3.34 -15.13 9.95
CA TYR A 259 -3.12 -14.79 8.56
C TYR A 259 -1.88 -13.93 8.38
N VAL A 260 -1.01 -14.36 7.48
CA VAL A 260 0.11 -13.58 6.98
C VAL A 260 -0.11 -13.41 5.48
N LYS A 261 -0.33 -12.19 5.02
CA LYS A 261 -0.46 -11.85 3.60
C LYS A 261 0.78 -11.10 3.15
N HIS A 262 1.47 -11.66 2.19
CA HIS A 262 2.63 -11.03 1.57
C HIS A 262 2.23 -10.14 0.40
N PHE A 263 2.76 -8.93 0.38
CA PHE A 263 2.59 -7.92 -0.68
C PHE A 263 3.90 -7.78 -1.46
N GLY A 264 3.89 -8.26 -2.69
CA GLY A 264 4.99 -8.16 -3.63
C GLY A 264 4.82 -7.01 -4.63
N ASN A 265 5.40 -7.20 -5.80
CA ASN A 265 5.24 -6.30 -6.93
C ASN A 265 3.78 -6.29 -7.43
N LEU A 266 3.42 -5.23 -8.16
CA LEU A 266 2.12 -5.14 -8.80
C LEU A 266 1.91 -6.32 -9.76
N SER A 267 0.70 -6.89 -9.75
CA SER A 267 0.30 -7.84 -10.79
C SER A 267 0.14 -7.11 -12.12
N MET A 268 0.39 -7.80 -13.22
CA MET A 268 0.21 -7.22 -14.56
C MET A 268 -1.25 -6.82 -14.81
N ASP A 269 -2.21 -7.52 -14.19
CA ASP A 269 -3.63 -7.14 -14.25
C ASP A 269 -3.87 -5.78 -13.63
N THR A 270 -3.26 -5.51 -12.45
CA THR A 270 -3.33 -4.19 -11.79
C THR A 270 -2.67 -3.11 -12.63
N VAL A 271 -1.52 -3.41 -13.24
CA VAL A 271 -0.82 -2.47 -14.12
C VAL A 271 -1.72 -2.15 -15.32
N ASN A 272 -2.31 -3.15 -15.96
CA ASN A 272 -3.21 -2.96 -17.08
C ASN A 272 -4.45 -2.16 -16.69
N GLU A 273 -5.10 -2.47 -15.56
CA GLU A 273 -6.25 -1.70 -15.05
C GLU A 273 -5.90 -0.22 -14.87
N TYR A 274 -4.71 0.06 -14.31
CA TYR A 274 -4.25 1.43 -14.13
C TYR A 274 -3.97 2.13 -15.46
N LEU A 275 -3.34 1.45 -16.42
CA LEU A 275 -3.06 2.00 -17.74
C LEU A 275 -4.33 2.30 -18.52
N ASP A 276 -5.35 1.44 -18.41
CA ASP A 276 -6.65 1.65 -19.05
C ASP A 276 -7.35 2.92 -18.53
N ASP A 277 -7.13 3.25 -17.26
CA ASP A 277 -7.74 4.43 -16.63
C ASP A 277 -6.95 5.73 -16.86
N ALA A 278 -5.63 5.67 -16.87
CA ALA A 278 -4.79 6.85 -16.68
C ALA A 278 -3.85 7.16 -17.85
N LEU A 279 -3.65 6.21 -18.78
CA LEU A 279 -2.71 6.40 -19.88
C LEU A 279 -3.39 7.12 -21.06
N GLU A 280 -2.92 8.32 -21.39
CA GLU A 280 -3.38 9.09 -22.55
C GLU A 280 -2.63 8.70 -23.83
N CYS A 281 -1.31 8.46 -23.73
CA CYS A 281 -0.46 8.05 -24.84
C CYS A 281 -0.46 6.53 -25.00
N THR A 282 -1.47 5.98 -25.66
CA THR A 282 -1.68 4.52 -25.79
C THR A 282 -0.55 3.79 -26.53
N GLU A 283 0.19 4.48 -27.40
CA GLU A 283 1.34 3.92 -28.13
C GLU A 283 2.48 3.51 -27.19
N ALA A 284 2.60 4.14 -26.03
CA ALA A 284 3.65 3.83 -25.07
C ALA A 284 3.33 2.64 -24.16
N ARG A 285 2.14 2.03 -24.28
CA ARG A 285 1.65 0.99 -23.38
C ARG A 285 2.63 -0.19 -23.25
N GLU A 286 3.06 -0.75 -24.37
CA GLU A 286 3.97 -1.89 -24.36
C GLU A 286 5.32 -1.55 -23.72
N GLU A 287 5.87 -0.37 -24.02
CA GLU A 287 7.13 0.07 -23.45
C GLU A 287 7.03 0.35 -21.92
N ILE A 288 5.87 0.80 -21.46
CA ILE A 288 5.60 0.93 -20.00
C ILE A 288 5.51 -0.46 -19.36
N LEU A 289 4.79 -1.40 -19.97
CA LEU A 289 4.65 -2.76 -19.45
C LEU A 289 6.03 -3.44 -19.33
N GLU A 290 6.86 -3.34 -20.33
CA GLU A 290 8.23 -3.85 -20.29
C GLU A 290 9.09 -3.17 -19.21
N PHE A 291 8.95 -1.85 -19.08
CA PHE A 291 9.71 -1.12 -18.07
C PHE A 291 9.27 -1.50 -16.67
N VAL A 292 7.97 -1.58 -16.39
CA VAL A 292 7.43 -1.99 -15.09
C VAL A 292 7.84 -3.43 -14.75
N ASP A 293 7.82 -4.35 -15.71
CA ASP A 293 8.28 -5.73 -15.53
C ASP A 293 9.78 -5.80 -15.20
N SER A 294 10.56 -4.86 -15.72
CA SER A 294 12.00 -4.77 -15.42
C SER A 294 12.33 -4.23 -14.03
N LEU A 295 11.37 -3.67 -13.30
CA LEU A 295 11.62 -3.07 -12.00
C LEU A 295 11.83 -4.12 -10.91
N THR A 296 12.80 -3.88 -10.02
CA THR A 296 13.01 -4.70 -8.82
C THR A 296 11.80 -4.62 -7.89
N ILE A 297 11.24 -3.42 -7.76
CA ILE A 297 10.04 -3.15 -6.98
C ILE A 297 9.11 -2.31 -7.85
N SER A 298 7.89 -2.79 -8.08
CA SER A 298 6.83 -2.05 -8.74
C SER A 298 5.72 -1.71 -7.76
N THR A 299 5.39 -0.42 -7.67
CA THR A 299 4.32 0.10 -6.80
C THR A 299 3.39 1.01 -7.58
N ILE A 300 2.20 1.26 -7.06
CA ILE A 300 1.26 2.20 -7.69
C ILE A 300 1.87 3.60 -7.82
N ASP A 301 2.66 4.06 -6.85
CA ASP A 301 3.31 5.38 -6.92
C ASP A 301 4.35 5.45 -8.06
N ILE A 302 5.13 4.38 -8.25
CA ILE A 302 6.07 4.30 -9.36
C ILE A 302 5.30 4.27 -10.69
N LEU A 303 4.25 3.44 -10.80
CA LEU A 303 3.43 3.36 -12.00
C LEU A 303 2.77 4.71 -12.34
N LYS A 304 2.22 5.40 -11.34
CA LYS A 304 1.68 6.76 -11.51
C LYS A 304 2.72 7.72 -12.05
N THR A 305 3.93 7.68 -11.50
CA THR A 305 5.03 8.55 -11.93
C THR A 305 5.41 8.27 -13.39
N ILE A 306 5.52 6.99 -13.77
CA ILE A 306 5.83 6.60 -15.15
C ILE A 306 4.75 7.06 -16.11
N VAL A 307 3.47 6.81 -15.80
CA VAL A 307 2.34 7.19 -16.65
C VAL A 307 2.22 8.70 -16.78
N ASN A 308 2.41 9.44 -15.69
CA ASN A 308 2.40 10.91 -15.73
C ASN A 308 3.51 11.46 -16.61
N GLU A 309 4.73 10.89 -16.52
CA GLU A 309 5.85 11.29 -17.37
C GLU A 309 5.55 11.06 -18.86
N VAL A 310 4.94 9.91 -19.18
CA VAL A 310 4.53 9.59 -20.55
C VAL A 310 3.42 10.50 -21.06
N ASN A 311 2.43 10.80 -20.24
CA ASN A 311 1.33 11.71 -20.62
C ASN A 311 1.84 13.14 -20.87
N ILE A 312 2.87 13.58 -20.14
CA ILE A 312 3.46 14.92 -20.33
C ILE A 312 4.41 14.97 -21.53
N HIS A 313 5.27 13.97 -21.70
CA HIS A 313 6.42 14.04 -22.61
C HIS A 313 6.35 13.02 -23.75
N GLY A 314 5.33 12.19 -23.82
CA GLY A 314 5.17 11.13 -24.80
C GLY A 314 6.20 10.00 -24.63
N MET A 315 6.30 9.12 -25.61
CA MET A 315 7.15 7.94 -25.59
C MET A 315 8.65 8.27 -25.51
N GLU A 316 9.08 9.34 -26.18
CA GLU A 316 10.47 9.80 -26.13
C GLU A 316 10.82 10.33 -24.72
N GLY A 317 9.88 10.94 -24.02
CA GLY A 317 10.02 11.33 -22.62
C GLY A 317 10.30 10.14 -21.72
N LEU A 318 9.55 9.04 -21.89
CA LEU A 318 9.78 7.81 -21.14
C LEU A 318 11.21 7.26 -21.37
N ARG A 319 11.69 7.22 -22.59
CA ARG A 319 13.04 6.72 -22.93
C ARG A 319 14.14 7.52 -22.24
N ARG A 320 13.98 8.85 -22.19
CA ARG A 320 14.92 9.73 -21.45
C ARG A 320 14.79 9.55 -19.94
N ALA A 321 13.56 9.52 -19.44
CA ALA A 321 13.27 9.47 -18.01
C ALA A 321 13.69 8.14 -17.35
N LYS A 322 13.74 7.03 -18.09
CA LYS A 322 14.25 5.74 -17.58
C LYS A 322 15.58 5.85 -16.85
N ASN A 323 16.45 6.76 -17.27
CA ASN A 323 17.76 7.00 -16.67
C ASN A 323 17.71 7.93 -15.45
N TYR A 324 16.62 8.65 -15.22
CA TYR A 324 16.45 9.64 -14.15
C TYR A 324 15.50 9.19 -13.05
N PHE A 325 14.66 8.20 -13.30
CA PHE A 325 13.77 7.66 -12.28
C PHE A 325 14.56 7.08 -11.11
N ASN A 326 14.12 7.41 -9.91
CA ASN A 326 14.65 6.81 -8.69
C ASN A 326 14.05 5.41 -8.49
N VAL A 327 14.37 4.51 -9.41
CA VAL A 327 13.93 3.12 -9.41
C VAL A 327 15.10 2.20 -9.68
N GLN A 328 15.01 0.96 -9.20
CA GLN A 328 15.98 -0.07 -9.48
C GLN A 328 15.37 -1.05 -10.49
N THR A 329 16.12 -1.33 -11.53
CA THR A 329 15.77 -2.36 -12.51
C THR A 329 16.48 -3.67 -12.17
N ASN A 330 15.81 -4.76 -12.43
CA ASN A 330 16.40 -6.08 -12.30
C ASN A 330 17.29 -6.34 -13.52
N GLU A 331 18.47 -6.84 -13.27
CA GLU A 331 19.23 -7.54 -14.29
C GLU A 331 18.71 -8.99 -14.32
N TYR A 332 17.94 -9.31 -15.33
CA TYR A 332 17.42 -10.66 -15.50
C TYR A 332 18.46 -11.54 -16.19
N HIS A 333 18.83 -12.61 -15.53
CA HIS A 333 19.56 -13.68 -16.16
C HIS A 333 18.55 -14.74 -16.65
N TYR A 334 18.51 -14.92 -17.96
CA TYR A 334 17.68 -15.96 -18.57
C TYR A 334 18.54 -17.19 -18.80
N SER A 335 18.05 -18.38 -18.42
CA SER A 335 18.60 -19.62 -18.95
C SER A 335 18.20 -19.76 -20.41
N CYS A 336 19.19 -19.94 -21.24
CA CYS A 336 19.01 -20.22 -22.64
C CYS A 336 19.62 -21.56 -22.97
N LEU A 337 19.01 -22.28 -23.90
CA LEU A 337 19.62 -23.43 -24.50
C LEU A 337 20.34 -22.97 -25.76
N ARG A 338 21.66 -23.09 -25.77
CA ARG A 338 22.52 -22.85 -26.92
C ARG A 338 22.69 -24.16 -27.69
N GLY A 339 22.47 -24.13 -28.98
CA GLY A 339 22.77 -25.24 -29.85
C GLY A 339 23.73 -24.81 -30.94
N HIS A 340 24.66 -25.69 -31.31
CA HIS A 340 25.48 -25.52 -32.46
C HIS A 340 25.43 -26.78 -33.32
N CYS A 341 25.62 -26.61 -34.62
CA CYS A 341 25.66 -27.74 -35.52
C CYS A 341 26.94 -28.56 -35.31
N CYS A 342 26.79 -29.86 -35.14
CA CYS A 342 27.93 -30.81 -34.98
C CYS A 342 28.49 -31.32 -36.27
N ASP A 343 27.82 -31.03 -37.41
CA ASP A 343 28.22 -31.54 -38.73
C ASP A 343 29.12 -30.53 -39.46
N ASN A 344 30.19 -31.02 -40.03
CA ASN A 344 31.04 -30.25 -40.97
C ASN A 344 30.31 -29.91 -42.29
N GLU A 345 29.05 -30.33 -42.47
CA GLU A 345 28.18 -30.06 -43.62
C GLU A 345 27.38 -28.76 -43.51
N TYR A 346 27.66 -27.95 -42.49
CA TYR A 346 27.02 -26.67 -42.35
C TYR A 346 27.28 -25.78 -43.59
N GLY A 347 26.23 -25.41 -44.29
CA GLY A 347 26.27 -24.69 -45.54
C GLY A 347 25.95 -25.54 -46.78
N GLN A 348 26.00 -26.88 -46.68
CA GLN A 348 25.61 -27.75 -47.76
C GLN A 348 24.12 -28.09 -47.75
N ASN A 349 23.42 -27.91 -46.60
CA ASN A 349 21.99 -28.25 -46.46
C ASN A 349 21.28 -27.21 -45.57
N PRO A 350 21.01 -26.00 -46.04
CA PRO A 350 20.43 -24.93 -45.23
C PRO A 350 19.03 -25.25 -44.67
N GLU A 351 18.26 -26.13 -45.33
CA GLU A 351 16.95 -26.56 -44.84
C GLU A 351 17.05 -27.41 -43.55
N LYS A 352 18.12 -28.19 -43.43
CA LYS A 352 18.38 -29.06 -42.29
C LYS A 352 18.66 -28.27 -41.00
N TYR A 353 19.20 -27.07 -41.13
CA TYR A 353 19.62 -26.18 -40.05
C TYR A 353 18.72 -24.93 -39.95
N SER A 354 17.45 -25.09 -40.24
CA SER A 354 16.45 -24.03 -40.10
C SER A 354 16.09 -23.77 -38.64
N ILE A 355 15.56 -22.58 -38.34
CA ILE A 355 15.04 -22.24 -37.02
C ILE A 355 13.97 -23.25 -36.58
N ASP A 356 13.13 -23.71 -37.51
CA ASP A 356 12.06 -24.69 -37.24
C ASP A 356 12.62 -26.04 -36.79
N ASN A 357 13.66 -26.50 -37.45
CA ASN A 357 14.32 -27.74 -37.07
C ASN A 357 15.01 -27.61 -35.70
N PHE A 358 15.60 -26.46 -35.39
CA PHE A 358 16.18 -26.21 -34.10
C PHE A 358 15.12 -26.20 -32.99
N VAL A 359 14.01 -25.47 -33.18
CA VAL A 359 12.91 -25.43 -32.21
C VAL A 359 12.35 -26.83 -31.97
N THR A 360 12.09 -27.60 -33.04
CA THR A 360 11.61 -28.97 -32.93
C THR A 360 12.60 -29.86 -32.20
N ALA A 361 13.90 -29.71 -32.46
CA ALA A 361 14.94 -30.46 -31.75
C ALA A 361 15.02 -30.12 -30.28
N VAL A 362 14.88 -28.85 -29.92
CA VAL A 362 14.82 -28.39 -28.51
C VAL A 362 13.56 -28.90 -27.80
N GLU A 363 12.39 -28.81 -28.43
CA GLU A 363 11.14 -29.37 -27.86
C GLU A 363 11.27 -30.85 -27.53
N ARG A 364 11.89 -31.62 -28.40
CA ARG A 364 12.15 -33.03 -28.17
C ARG A 364 13.23 -33.28 -27.11
N TYR A 365 14.24 -32.42 -27.05
CA TYR A 365 15.28 -32.47 -26.00
C TYR A 365 14.69 -32.19 -24.62
N MET A 366 13.79 -31.22 -24.52
CA MET A 366 13.15 -30.85 -23.25
C MET A 366 12.08 -31.87 -22.81
N ASN A 367 11.48 -32.58 -23.75
CA ASN A 367 10.44 -33.60 -23.51
C ASN A 367 10.85 -34.96 -24.06
N PRO A 368 11.88 -35.60 -23.46
CA PRO A 368 12.37 -36.87 -23.95
C PRO A 368 11.32 -37.98 -23.78
N ILE A 369 11.13 -38.75 -24.82
CA ILE A 369 10.32 -39.98 -24.68
C ILE A 369 11.09 -40.97 -23.84
N PRO A 370 10.45 -41.59 -22.81
CA PRO A 370 11.11 -42.60 -21.98
C PRO A 370 11.47 -43.81 -22.85
N LYS A 371 12.67 -44.37 -22.59
CA LYS A 371 13.08 -45.60 -23.26
C LYS A 371 12.10 -46.73 -22.91
N PRO A 372 11.56 -47.46 -23.91
CA PRO A 372 10.72 -48.62 -23.63
C PRO A 372 11.51 -49.68 -22.80
N ILE A 373 10.85 -50.20 -21.77
CA ILE A 373 11.42 -51.25 -20.95
C ILE A 373 11.25 -52.56 -21.77
N VAL A 374 12.36 -53.15 -22.16
CA VAL A 374 12.43 -54.43 -22.90
C VAL A 374 13.53 -55.23 -22.25
N ASP A 375 13.22 -56.45 -21.83
CA ASP A 375 14.16 -57.31 -21.08
C ASP A 375 15.36 -57.74 -21.93
N ASP A 376 15.16 -57.98 -23.22
CA ASP A 376 16.21 -58.33 -24.19
C ASP A 376 15.94 -57.65 -25.53
N GLU A 377 16.76 -56.66 -25.88
CA GLU A 377 16.60 -55.88 -27.09
C GLU A 377 16.84 -56.69 -28.36
N ASP A 378 17.64 -57.75 -28.26
CA ASP A 378 17.97 -58.61 -29.44
C ASP A 378 16.86 -59.61 -29.73
N ASN A 379 16.13 -60.05 -28.69
CA ASN A 379 15.08 -61.08 -28.81
C ASN A 379 13.67 -60.55 -28.45
N CYS A 380 13.40 -59.30 -28.66
CA CYS A 380 12.13 -58.67 -28.34
C CYS A 380 11.01 -59.00 -29.36
N THR A 381 9.78 -58.90 -28.93
CA THR A 381 8.59 -59.07 -29.79
C THR A 381 8.53 -58.04 -30.92
N PRO A 382 7.80 -58.26 -32.01
CA PRO A 382 7.63 -57.29 -33.07
C PRO A 382 7.08 -55.94 -32.59
N GLU A 383 6.19 -55.96 -31.58
CA GLU A 383 5.61 -54.73 -31.00
C GLU A 383 6.64 -53.96 -30.16
N GLU A 384 7.45 -54.68 -29.34
CA GLU A 384 8.54 -54.09 -28.57
C GLU A 384 9.63 -53.54 -29.49
N ARG A 385 9.94 -54.27 -30.59
CA ARG A 385 10.86 -53.80 -31.63
C ARG A 385 10.37 -52.52 -32.30
N ALA A 386 9.07 -52.41 -32.56
CA ALA A 386 8.50 -51.20 -33.14
C ALA A 386 8.65 -49.97 -32.21
N LYS A 387 8.36 -50.15 -30.90
CA LYS A 387 8.56 -49.12 -29.89
C LYS A 387 10.04 -48.74 -29.71
N LEU A 388 10.95 -49.70 -29.72
CA LEU A 388 12.38 -49.43 -29.66
C LEU A 388 12.85 -48.64 -30.90
N ASN A 389 12.38 -49.03 -32.10
CA ASN A 389 12.73 -48.33 -33.33
C ASN A 389 12.20 -46.89 -33.33
N GLU A 390 10.99 -46.65 -32.81
CA GLU A 390 10.45 -45.33 -32.62
C GLU A 390 11.28 -44.51 -31.65
N TYR A 391 11.67 -45.09 -30.52
CA TYR A 391 12.53 -44.43 -29.53
C TYR A 391 13.91 -44.11 -30.12
N TYR A 392 14.53 -45.02 -30.82
CA TYR A 392 15.85 -44.77 -31.41
C TYR A 392 15.76 -43.77 -32.59
N ALA A 393 14.73 -43.84 -33.40
CA ALA A 393 14.49 -42.83 -34.44
C ALA A 393 14.25 -41.42 -33.85
N TYR A 394 13.48 -41.34 -32.78
CA TYR A 394 13.27 -40.09 -32.03
C TYR A 394 14.59 -39.55 -31.47
N ARG A 395 15.39 -40.40 -30.81
CA ARG A 395 16.69 -40.06 -30.25
C ARG A 395 17.71 -39.65 -31.30
N GLN A 396 17.73 -40.35 -32.45
CA GLN A 396 18.63 -40.06 -33.55
C GLN A 396 18.36 -38.66 -34.16
N HIS A 397 17.09 -38.28 -34.31
CA HIS A 397 16.71 -36.95 -34.74
C HIS A 397 17.07 -35.83 -33.74
N ASN A 398 17.12 -36.15 -32.43
CA ASN A 398 17.40 -35.17 -31.41
C ASN A 398 18.89 -34.84 -31.25
N PHE A 399 19.79 -35.79 -31.53
CA PHE A 399 21.22 -35.67 -31.22
C PHE A 399 22.11 -35.57 -32.46
N HIS A 400 21.58 -35.68 -33.64
CA HIS A 400 22.41 -35.76 -34.84
C HIS A 400 22.86 -34.42 -35.39
N TYR A 401 22.21 -33.31 -34.99
CA TYR A 401 22.44 -32.01 -35.62
C TYR A 401 22.87 -30.91 -34.65
N PHE A 402 22.53 -30.98 -33.40
CA PHE A 402 22.84 -29.94 -32.39
C PHE A 402 23.50 -30.54 -31.18
N ASN A 403 24.58 -29.91 -30.76
CA ASN A 403 25.10 -30.07 -29.42
C ASN A 403 24.52 -28.97 -28.56
N TYR A 404 23.91 -29.30 -27.42
CA TYR A 404 23.20 -28.38 -26.56
C TYR A 404 24.02 -28.02 -25.33
N GLU A 405 23.98 -26.74 -25.01
CA GLU A 405 24.62 -26.19 -23.81
C GLU A 405 23.68 -25.20 -23.13
N TYR A 406 23.57 -25.27 -21.82
CA TYR A 406 22.87 -24.26 -21.05
C TYR A 406 23.77 -23.08 -20.83
N VAL A 407 23.32 -21.90 -21.23
CA VAL A 407 24.00 -20.63 -21.03
C VAL A 407 23.07 -19.62 -20.36
N PHE A 408 23.67 -18.71 -19.62
CA PHE A 408 22.92 -17.62 -19.01
C PHE A 408 23.13 -16.35 -19.83
N SER A 409 22.08 -15.55 -19.99
CA SER A 409 22.15 -14.29 -20.68
C SER A 409 21.37 -13.20 -19.93
N ASN A 410 21.92 -12.00 -19.91
CA ASN A 410 21.33 -10.81 -19.29
C ASN A 410 20.45 -10.05 -20.28
N VAL A 411 20.46 -10.41 -21.55
CA VAL A 411 19.82 -9.63 -22.61
C VAL A 411 18.49 -10.27 -22.98
N LYS A 412 17.42 -9.45 -23.03
CA LYS A 412 16.13 -9.88 -23.58
C LYS A 412 16.29 -10.15 -25.08
N PHE A 413 15.84 -11.30 -25.55
CA PHE A 413 15.88 -11.65 -26.98
C PHE A 413 15.12 -10.68 -27.87
N SER A 414 14.00 -10.12 -27.37
CA SER A 414 13.20 -9.12 -28.08
C SER A 414 13.91 -7.77 -28.28
N ALA A 415 14.97 -7.50 -27.52
CA ALA A 415 15.73 -6.25 -27.63
C ALA A 415 16.88 -6.33 -28.64
N LEU A 416 17.24 -7.54 -29.08
CA LEU A 416 18.37 -7.77 -29.98
C LEU A 416 17.96 -7.56 -31.45
N LYS A 417 18.90 -7.06 -32.22
CA LYS A 417 18.78 -6.86 -33.67
C LYS A 417 19.99 -7.48 -34.39
N PRO A 418 19.84 -7.85 -35.68
CA PRO A 418 20.98 -8.23 -36.47
C PRO A 418 22.10 -7.16 -36.44
N GLY A 419 23.33 -7.57 -36.16
CA GLY A 419 24.48 -6.70 -35.97
C GLY A 419 24.82 -6.37 -34.52
N ASP A 420 23.96 -6.71 -33.54
CA ASP A 420 24.28 -6.58 -32.12
C ASP A 420 25.25 -7.70 -31.70
N SER A 421 25.92 -7.50 -30.56
CA SER A 421 26.76 -8.54 -29.95
C SER A 421 25.97 -9.27 -28.86
N PHE A 422 26.07 -10.60 -28.86
CA PHE A 422 25.46 -11.47 -27.87
C PHE A 422 26.43 -12.59 -27.47
N ASN A 423 26.85 -12.61 -26.22
CA ASN A 423 27.87 -13.53 -25.67
C ASN A 423 29.15 -13.60 -26.54
N ASP A 424 29.67 -12.43 -26.91
CA ASP A 424 30.86 -12.27 -27.77
C ASP A 424 30.69 -12.80 -29.21
N GLU A 425 29.46 -13.04 -29.63
CA GLU A 425 29.11 -13.48 -30.98
C GLU A 425 28.24 -12.41 -31.67
N ASP A 426 28.34 -12.31 -33.00
CA ASP A 426 27.51 -11.37 -33.76
C ASP A 426 26.11 -11.94 -34.01
N VAL A 427 25.06 -11.18 -33.69
CA VAL A 427 23.68 -11.55 -33.97
C VAL A 427 23.43 -11.47 -35.48
N VAL A 428 23.05 -12.60 -36.04
CA VAL A 428 22.74 -12.70 -37.48
C VAL A 428 21.25 -12.56 -37.76
N ALA A 429 20.41 -13.17 -36.92
CA ALA A 429 18.96 -13.11 -37.02
C ALA A 429 18.29 -13.28 -35.64
N VAL A 430 17.11 -12.69 -35.51
CA VAL A 430 16.26 -12.81 -34.31
C VAL A 430 14.85 -13.19 -34.76
N ASP A 431 14.32 -14.30 -34.26
CA ASP A 431 12.91 -14.65 -34.38
C ASP A 431 12.21 -14.41 -33.05
N THR A 432 11.55 -13.27 -32.92
CA THR A 432 10.85 -12.87 -31.68
C THR A 432 9.63 -13.72 -31.37
N LYS A 433 9.00 -14.33 -32.40
CA LYS A 433 7.84 -15.21 -32.20
C LYS A 433 8.21 -16.55 -31.60
N LYS A 434 9.36 -17.08 -32.00
CA LYS A 434 9.87 -18.36 -31.54
C LYS A 434 10.88 -18.20 -30.38
N ASN A 435 11.22 -16.97 -30.01
CA ASN A 435 12.26 -16.66 -29.02
C ASN A 435 13.61 -17.31 -29.36
N VAL A 436 14.01 -17.25 -30.64
CA VAL A 436 15.27 -17.80 -31.12
C VAL A 436 16.17 -16.69 -31.65
N ILE A 437 17.44 -16.74 -31.23
CA ILE A 437 18.50 -15.92 -31.81
C ILE A 437 19.48 -16.81 -32.55
N ILE A 438 19.94 -16.33 -33.68
CA ILE A 438 21.04 -16.94 -34.43
C ILE A 438 22.21 -15.98 -34.33
N THR A 439 23.34 -16.51 -33.87
CA THR A 439 24.61 -15.77 -33.80
C THR A 439 25.66 -16.42 -34.63
N LYS A 440 26.79 -15.74 -34.80
CA LYS A 440 27.95 -16.18 -35.57
C LYS A 440 29.20 -15.76 -34.79
N ASP A 441 30.13 -16.68 -34.58
CA ASP A 441 31.42 -16.40 -33.96
C ASP A 441 32.47 -15.92 -35.01
N TYR A 442 33.66 -15.66 -34.53
CA TYR A 442 34.82 -15.21 -35.35
C TYR A 442 35.21 -16.24 -36.42
N ASP A 443 34.98 -17.52 -36.15
CA ASP A 443 35.29 -18.63 -37.08
C ASP A 443 34.15 -18.95 -38.05
N ASN A 444 33.10 -18.12 -38.05
CA ASN A 444 31.88 -18.25 -38.82
C ASN A 444 30.98 -19.44 -38.44
N PHE A 445 31.18 -20.05 -37.28
CA PHE A 445 30.22 -21.02 -36.76
C PHE A 445 28.96 -20.32 -36.34
N LYS A 446 27.80 -20.89 -36.64
CA LYS A 446 26.50 -20.39 -36.23
C LYS A 446 26.02 -21.11 -35.02
N TYR A 447 25.51 -20.32 -34.05
CA TYR A 447 24.88 -20.81 -32.87
C TYR A 447 23.42 -20.35 -32.83
N TYR A 448 22.60 -21.20 -32.24
CA TYR A 448 21.16 -20.97 -32.07
C TYR A 448 20.90 -20.91 -30.57
N TYR A 449 20.23 -19.87 -30.16
CA TYR A 449 19.84 -19.70 -28.75
C TYR A 449 18.34 -19.67 -28.66
N ILE A 450 17.76 -20.42 -27.76
CA ILE A 450 16.35 -20.38 -27.42
C ILE A 450 16.22 -20.17 -25.92
N LYS A 451 15.32 -19.27 -25.51
CA LYS A 451 15.01 -19.09 -24.10
C LYS A 451 14.37 -20.38 -23.57
N ASP A 452 14.89 -20.90 -22.47
CA ASP A 452 14.27 -22.02 -21.78
C ASP A 452 12.86 -21.58 -21.30
N PRO A 453 11.79 -22.23 -21.76
CA PRO A 453 10.43 -21.90 -21.35
C PRO A 453 10.17 -22.12 -19.87
N ASN A 454 10.97 -22.97 -19.21
CA ASN A 454 10.91 -23.25 -17.78
C ASN A 454 11.83 -22.33 -16.97
N SER A 455 12.63 -21.48 -17.63
CA SER A 455 13.53 -20.54 -16.98
C SER A 455 12.73 -19.48 -16.24
N LYS A 456 12.77 -19.55 -14.93
CA LYS A 456 12.35 -18.43 -14.09
C LYS A 456 13.49 -17.41 -14.09
N PRO A 457 13.20 -16.11 -14.24
CA PRO A 457 14.24 -15.09 -14.15
C PRO A 457 14.92 -15.21 -12.79
N SER A 458 16.22 -15.48 -12.77
CA SER A 458 17.00 -15.48 -11.54
C SER A 458 17.59 -14.10 -11.34
N LEU A 459 17.38 -13.52 -10.14
CA LEU A 459 18.00 -12.27 -9.71
C LEU A 459 19.47 -12.55 -9.41
N TYR A 460 20.38 -12.06 -10.24
CA TYR A 460 21.82 -12.16 -9.97
C TYR A 460 22.24 -11.02 -9.03
N GLY A 461 22.90 -11.39 -7.92
CA GLY A 461 23.66 -10.42 -7.10
C GLY A 461 23.06 -10.02 -5.76
N LYS A 462 21.87 -10.47 -5.37
CA LYS A 462 21.47 -10.46 -3.96
C LYS A 462 21.18 -11.88 -3.53
N ASN A 463 21.94 -12.36 -2.54
CA ASN A 463 21.63 -13.56 -1.77
C ASN A 463 20.26 -13.37 -1.10
N LEU A 464 19.21 -13.51 -1.87
CA LEU A 464 17.86 -13.72 -1.40
C LEU A 464 17.70 -15.23 -1.23
N SER A 465 18.46 -15.78 -0.27
CA SER A 465 18.13 -17.08 0.30
C SER A 465 16.83 -16.92 1.05
N TYR A 466 15.72 -16.91 0.34
CA TYR A 466 14.43 -17.18 0.95
C TYR A 466 14.33 -18.67 1.16
N VAL A 467 14.75 -19.10 2.34
CA VAL A 467 14.36 -20.39 2.87
C VAL A 467 12.96 -20.19 3.45
N PHE A 468 11.99 -20.84 2.84
CA PHE A 468 10.67 -21.05 3.41
C PHE A 468 10.73 -22.11 4.49
#